data_842f6dde718a0a520760727c0ffd93a9
#
_entry.id   842f6dde718a0a520760727c0ffd93a9
#
_cell.length_a   1.000
_cell.length_b   1.000
_cell.length_c   1.000
_cell.angle_alpha   90.00
_cell.angle_beta   90.00
_cell.angle_gamma   90.00
#
_symmetry.space_group_name_H-M   'P 1'
#
loop_
_entity.id
_entity.type
_entity.pdbx_description
1 polymer ?
#
loop_
_entity_poly.entity_id
_entity_poly.type
_entity_poly.pdbx_seq_one_letter_code
_entity_poly.pdbx_strand_id
1 'polypeptide(L)'
;MGNLLKAFSNPFYRTSSLEILLFFAGWGIWWSFFQIWLTTKQGFTGAQVGTIYSFGSAVALVLMFVYGSLQDKLGMKKTMLKFFAVCQILVGPFFTWVYVPMLASNFYVGAVVGAVYLAVAFLAACPVFEAVTERLSRRYSFEYGQARAWGSFGYAVAALCAGFLFTMNPNLIFWTGSAVAAVQLIILVSMTPENDASLTAKYEVKSESLKESKTPSFGEIIGVFKLVEVWKMIVFVIMSWTFYTVFDQQMFPEFFTRFFATPEAGQQAYGVLNSIEVFLEFLMMGLVPILMRRIGVRKAILLGCAIMIV
;
A
#
# COMPACT_ATOMS: atom_id res chain seq x y z
N MET A 1 18.51 17.66 8.28
CA MET A 1 17.68 17.82 9.49
C MET A 1 16.76 19.08 9.43
N GLY A 2 17.23 20.27 9.05
CA GLY A 2 16.40 21.48 9.00
C GLY A 2 15.17 21.44 8.07
N ASN A 3 15.20 20.68 6.97
CA ASN A 3 14.07 20.56 6.04
C ASN A 3 12.96 19.64 6.57
N LEU A 4 13.28 18.60 7.33
CA LEU A 4 12.29 17.71 7.95
C LEU A 4 11.50 18.44 9.05
N LEU A 5 12.18 19.18 9.92
CA LEU A 5 11.52 19.98 10.97
C LEU A 5 10.58 21.04 10.37
N LYS A 6 10.95 21.64 9.24
CA LYS A 6 10.07 22.57 8.51
C LYS A 6 8.86 21.85 7.90
N ALA A 7 9.02 20.63 7.40
CA ALA A 7 7.90 19.84 6.88
C ALA A 7 6.86 19.56 7.97
N PHE A 8 7.30 19.20 9.20
CA PHE A 8 6.38 18.96 10.32
C PHE A 8 5.61 20.21 10.78
N SER A 9 6.05 21.41 10.46
CA SER A 9 5.28 22.63 10.74
C SER A 9 4.09 22.80 9.79
N ASN A 10 4.08 22.09 8.65
CA ASN A 10 3.00 22.12 7.68
C ASN A 10 1.88 21.13 8.10
N PRO A 11 0.66 21.60 8.43
CA PRO A 11 -0.43 20.74 8.87
C PRO A 11 -0.90 19.76 7.79
N PHE A 12 -0.84 20.15 6.50
CA PHE A 12 -1.20 19.28 5.38
C PHE A 12 -0.22 18.10 5.24
N TYR A 13 1.08 18.36 5.43
CA TYR A 13 2.09 17.30 5.48
C TYR A 13 1.82 16.31 6.61
N ARG A 14 1.59 16.81 7.83
CA ARG A 14 1.34 15.96 9.00
C ARG A 14 0.12 15.07 8.81
N THR A 15 -0.99 15.65 8.35
CA THR A 15 -2.23 14.91 8.14
C THR A 15 -2.07 13.86 7.05
N SER A 16 -1.52 14.22 5.88
CA SER A 16 -1.29 13.28 4.78
C SER A 16 -0.32 12.16 5.16
N SER A 17 0.75 12.49 5.89
CA SER A 17 1.71 11.50 6.39
C SER A 17 1.05 10.51 7.36
N LEU A 18 0.20 11.00 8.25
CA LEU A 18 -0.51 10.17 9.21
C LEU A 18 -1.57 9.28 8.54
N GLU A 19 -2.29 9.80 7.56
CA GLU A 19 -3.27 9.03 6.77
C GLU A 19 -2.61 7.88 6.01
N ILE A 20 -1.47 8.13 5.35
CA ILE A 20 -0.70 7.10 4.65
C ILE A 20 -0.10 6.10 5.64
N LEU A 21 0.45 6.56 6.76
CA LEU A 21 0.99 5.69 7.81
C LEU A 21 -0.07 4.71 8.30
N LEU A 22 -1.25 5.20 8.66
CA LEU A 22 -2.34 4.37 9.19
C LEU A 22 -2.90 3.41 8.13
N PHE A 23 -3.02 3.85 6.87
CA PHE A 23 -3.42 2.97 5.78
C PHE A 23 -2.47 1.78 5.64
N PHE A 24 -1.17 2.03 5.54
CA PHE A 24 -0.19 0.96 5.38
C PHE A 24 0.01 0.14 6.65
N ALA A 25 -0.12 0.72 7.84
CA ALA A 25 -0.11 -0.04 9.09
C ALA A 25 -1.32 -0.97 9.20
N GLY A 26 -2.53 -0.48 8.90
CA GLY A 26 -3.76 -1.29 8.92
C GLY A 26 -3.77 -2.40 7.87
N TRP A 27 -3.11 -2.20 6.75
CA TRP A 27 -2.93 -3.22 5.72
C TRP A 27 -1.79 -4.18 6.09
N GLY A 28 -0.62 -3.64 6.45
CA GLY A 28 0.59 -4.42 6.72
C GLY A 28 0.45 -5.40 7.88
N ILE A 29 -0.36 -5.07 8.91
CA ILE A 29 -0.53 -5.92 10.11
C ILE A 29 -1.07 -7.32 9.78
N TRP A 30 -1.85 -7.48 8.74
CA TRP A 30 -2.38 -8.78 8.32
C TRP A 30 -1.81 -9.25 6.98
N TRP A 31 -1.48 -8.34 6.05
CA TRP A 31 -0.97 -8.70 4.73
C TRP A 31 0.39 -9.38 4.81
N SER A 32 1.29 -8.92 5.68
CA SER A 32 2.61 -9.52 5.90
C SER A 32 2.55 -11.01 6.30
N PHE A 33 1.45 -11.42 6.95
CA PHE A 33 1.23 -12.81 7.37
C PHE A 33 0.14 -13.53 6.58
N PHE A 34 -0.43 -12.90 5.56
CA PHE A 34 -1.57 -13.47 4.83
C PHE A 34 -1.23 -14.79 4.16
N GLN A 35 -0.07 -14.90 3.51
CA GLN A 35 0.38 -16.15 2.90
C GLN A 35 0.59 -17.25 3.95
N ILE A 36 1.29 -16.96 5.05
CA ILE A 36 1.52 -17.89 6.16
C ILE A 36 0.18 -18.34 6.75
N TRP A 37 -0.77 -17.42 6.91
CA TRP A 37 -2.11 -17.73 7.40
C TRP A 37 -2.87 -18.68 6.46
N LEU A 38 -2.82 -18.43 5.16
CA LEU A 38 -3.46 -19.30 4.16
C LEU A 38 -2.87 -20.72 4.18
N THR A 39 -1.56 -20.88 4.28
CA THR A 39 -0.91 -22.19 4.26
C THR A 39 -0.99 -22.91 5.60
N THR A 40 -0.67 -22.22 6.71
CA THR A 40 -0.54 -22.87 8.02
C THR A 40 -1.84 -23.00 8.80
N LYS A 41 -2.79 -22.07 8.62
CA LYS A 41 -4.06 -22.06 9.36
C LYS A 41 -5.24 -22.52 8.53
N GLN A 42 -5.25 -22.25 7.22
CA GLN A 42 -6.31 -22.73 6.32
C GLN A 42 -5.91 -24.02 5.57
N GLY A 43 -4.64 -24.41 5.60
CA GLY A 43 -4.13 -25.62 4.98
C GLY A 43 -4.12 -25.59 3.44
N PHE A 44 -4.13 -24.40 2.82
CA PHE A 44 -4.14 -24.28 1.37
C PHE A 44 -2.77 -24.57 0.77
N THR A 45 -2.80 -25.21 -0.40
CA THR A 45 -1.63 -25.46 -1.22
C THR A 45 -1.11 -24.20 -1.89
N GLY A 46 0.16 -24.17 -2.30
CA GLY A 46 0.73 -23.05 -3.02
C GLY A 46 -0.06 -22.65 -4.28
N ALA A 47 -0.65 -23.64 -5.00
CA ALA A 47 -1.51 -23.37 -6.15
C ALA A 47 -2.80 -22.64 -5.76
N GLN A 48 -3.41 -22.99 -4.65
CA GLN A 48 -4.60 -22.29 -4.13
C GLN A 48 -4.27 -20.89 -3.66
N VAL A 49 -3.14 -20.71 -2.98
CA VAL A 49 -2.63 -19.38 -2.59
C VAL A 49 -2.40 -18.52 -3.84
N GLY A 50 -1.70 -19.04 -4.84
CA GLY A 50 -1.50 -18.35 -6.11
C GLY A 50 -2.82 -17.96 -6.81
N THR A 51 -3.84 -18.81 -6.74
CA THR A 51 -5.19 -18.51 -7.27
C THR A 51 -5.83 -17.34 -6.55
N ILE A 52 -5.75 -17.27 -5.21
CA ILE A 52 -6.28 -16.16 -4.40
C ILE A 52 -5.59 -14.84 -4.78
N TYR A 53 -4.27 -14.83 -4.87
CA TYR A 53 -3.50 -13.63 -5.26
C TYR A 53 -3.80 -13.21 -6.71
N SER A 54 -3.93 -14.17 -7.63
CA SER A 54 -4.24 -13.89 -9.04
C SER A 54 -5.62 -13.26 -9.22
N PHE A 55 -6.64 -13.80 -8.54
CA PHE A 55 -7.98 -13.21 -8.56
C PHE A 55 -7.99 -11.81 -7.94
N GLY A 56 -7.31 -11.62 -6.81
CA GLY A 56 -7.14 -10.31 -6.19
C GLY A 56 -6.51 -9.29 -7.13
N SER A 57 -5.43 -9.64 -7.79
CA SER A 57 -4.71 -8.78 -8.74
C SER A 57 -5.56 -8.45 -9.97
N ALA A 58 -6.30 -9.43 -10.52
CA ALA A 58 -7.16 -9.23 -11.68
C ALA A 58 -8.31 -8.25 -11.36
N VAL A 59 -8.98 -8.43 -10.21
CA VAL A 59 -10.04 -7.51 -9.77
C VAL A 59 -9.48 -6.13 -9.46
N ALA A 60 -8.33 -6.06 -8.78
CA ALA A 60 -7.67 -4.79 -8.46
C ALA A 60 -7.31 -4.00 -9.70
N LEU A 61 -6.80 -4.65 -10.76
CA LEU A 61 -6.49 -4.00 -12.03
C LEU A 61 -7.71 -3.27 -12.61
N VAL A 62 -8.87 -3.93 -12.64
CA VAL A 62 -10.11 -3.31 -13.14
C VAL A 62 -10.54 -2.14 -12.26
N LEU A 63 -10.50 -2.34 -10.93
CA LEU A 63 -10.91 -1.30 -9.98
C LEU A 63 -9.98 -0.08 -9.96
N MET A 64 -8.69 -0.24 -10.23
CA MET A 64 -7.74 0.88 -10.33
C MET A 64 -8.14 1.87 -11.42
N PHE A 65 -8.62 1.39 -12.58
CA PHE A 65 -9.14 2.27 -13.63
C PHE A 65 -10.41 3.02 -13.20
N VAL A 66 -11.34 2.32 -12.55
CA VAL A 66 -12.59 2.92 -12.04
C VAL A 66 -12.27 3.96 -10.96
N TYR A 67 -11.41 3.60 -10.00
CA TYR A 67 -11.05 4.49 -8.88
C TYR A 67 -10.24 5.69 -9.34
N GLY A 68 -9.31 5.50 -10.30
CA GLY A 68 -8.57 6.60 -10.90
C GLY A 68 -9.51 7.63 -11.52
N SER A 69 -10.43 7.17 -12.38
CA SER A 69 -11.41 8.04 -13.03
C SER A 69 -12.35 8.73 -12.04
N LEU A 70 -12.74 8.04 -10.96
CA LEU A 70 -13.60 8.61 -9.93
C LEU A 70 -12.84 9.64 -9.09
N GLN A 71 -11.60 9.34 -8.70
CA GLN A 71 -10.76 10.25 -7.92
C GLN A 71 -10.39 11.51 -8.72
N ASP A 72 -10.22 11.39 -10.03
CA ASP A 72 -10.00 12.55 -10.90
C ASP A 72 -11.18 13.54 -10.87
N LYS A 73 -12.42 13.02 -10.85
CA LYS A 73 -13.62 13.85 -10.69
C LYS A 73 -13.77 14.44 -9.30
N LEU A 74 -13.30 13.74 -8.27
CA LEU A 74 -13.34 14.19 -6.88
C LEU A 74 -12.19 15.15 -6.53
N GLY A 75 -11.14 15.18 -7.34
CA GLY A 75 -9.95 16.01 -7.12
C GLY A 75 -9.23 15.64 -5.83
N MET A 76 -9.16 16.58 -4.87
CA MET A 76 -8.51 16.37 -3.56
C MET A 76 -9.49 15.98 -2.45
N LYS A 77 -10.77 15.76 -2.76
CA LYS A 77 -11.74 15.36 -1.76
C LYS A 77 -11.41 13.97 -1.23
N LYS A 78 -11.38 13.83 0.09
CA LYS A 78 -11.07 12.57 0.80
C LYS A 78 -12.27 11.62 0.91
N THR A 79 -13.31 11.79 0.08
CA THR A 79 -14.52 10.97 0.14
C THR A 79 -14.23 9.49 -0.10
N MET A 80 -13.38 9.17 -1.10
CA MET A 80 -12.98 7.79 -1.37
C MET A 80 -12.13 7.22 -0.24
N LEU A 81 -11.22 8.02 0.34
CA LEU A 81 -10.38 7.58 1.45
C LEU A 81 -11.24 7.18 2.66
N LYS A 82 -12.28 7.97 2.96
CA LYS A 82 -13.25 7.66 4.03
C LYS A 82 -14.03 6.37 3.73
N PHE A 83 -14.46 6.18 2.49
CA PHE A 83 -15.11 4.95 2.06
C PHE A 83 -14.20 3.74 2.24
N PHE A 84 -12.93 3.83 1.83
CA PHE A 84 -11.97 2.74 2.04
C PHE A 84 -11.73 2.46 3.51
N ALA A 85 -11.58 3.49 4.35
CA ALA A 85 -11.40 3.30 5.79
C ALA A 85 -12.60 2.55 6.42
N VAL A 86 -13.83 2.85 6.01
CA VAL A 86 -15.02 2.10 6.43
C VAL A 86 -14.95 0.64 5.98
N CYS A 87 -14.57 0.38 4.72
CA CYS A 87 -14.39 -0.99 4.23
C CYS A 87 -13.28 -1.73 5.02
N GLN A 88 -12.19 -1.05 5.35
CA GLN A 88 -11.05 -1.61 6.09
C GLN A 88 -11.40 -1.94 7.55
N ILE A 89 -12.29 -1.19 8.20
CA ILE A 89 -12.80 -1.53 9.54
C ILE A 89 -13.45 -2.93 9.55
N LEU A 90 -14.01 -3.34 8.43
CA LEU A 90 -14.68 -4.64 8.30
C LEU A 90 -13.71 -5.81 8.08
N VAL A 91 -12.39 -5.60 8.04
CA VAL A 91 -11.43 -6.68 7.73
C VAL A 91 -11.48 -7.82 8.76
N GLY A 92 -11.51 -7.54 10.05
CA GLY A 92 -11.64 -8.55 11.10
C GLY A 92 -12.95 -9.35 11.01
N PRO A 93 -14.12 -8.69 11.01
CA PRO A 93 -15.41 -9.34 10.78
C PRO A 93 -15.47 -10.13 9.47
N PHE A 94 -14.99 -9.55 8.37
CA PHE A 94 -15.00 -10.21 7.06
C PHE A 94 -14.18 -11.50 7.07
N PHE A 95 -12.94 -11.47 7.56
CA PHE A 95 -12.10 -12.67 7.61
C PHE A 95 -12.68 -13.73 8.54
N THR A 96 -13.17 -13.33 9.71
CA THR A 96 -13.64 -14.27 10.74
C THR A 96 -14.98 -14.91 10.37
N TRP A 97 -15.94 -14.12 9.86
CA TRP A 97 -17.33 -14.57 9.71
C TRP A 97 -17.79 -14.81 8.27
N VAL A 98 -17.05 -14.29 7.29
CA VAL A 98 -17.42 -14.42 5.88
C VAL A 98 -16.39 -15.22 5.11
N TYR A 99 -15.14 -14.78 5.09
CA TYR A 99 -14.12 -15.30 4.19
C TYR A 99 -13.73 -16.74 4.52
N VAL A 100 -13.41 -17.05 5.79
CA VAL A 100 -13.04 -18.39 6.23
C VAL A 100 -14.18 -19.39 5.99
N PRO A 101 -15.43 -19.16 6.42
CA PRO A 101 -16.53 -20.07 6.13
C PRO A 101 -16.78 -20.28 4.62
N MET A 102 -16.65 -19.23 3.81
CA MET A 102 -16.83 -19.35 2.36
C MET A 102 -15.72 -20.17 1.70
N LEU A 103 -14.45 -19.94 2.07
CA LEU A 103 -13.32 -20.73 1.57
C LEU A 103 -13.46 -22.21 1.94
N ALA A 104 -13.97 -22.52 3.14
CA ALA A 104 -14.20 -23.87 3.61
C ALA A 104 -15.37 -24.57 2.88
N SER A 105 -16.43 -23.83 2.55
CA SER A 105 -17.60 -24.38 1.86
C SER A 105 -17.36 -24.54 0.35
N ASN A 106 -16.78 -23.54 -0.29
CA ASN A 106 -16.41 -23.56 -1.71
C ASN A 106 -15.23 -22.63 -1.95
N PHE A 107 -14.07 -23.23 -2.19
CA PHE A 107 -12.81 -22.49 -2.37
C PHE A 107 -12.90 -21.40 -3.44
N TYR A 108 -13.45 -21.70 -4.62
CA TYR A 108 -13.47 -20.73 -5.72
C TYR A 108 -14.42 -19.56 -5.45
N VAL A 109 -15.58 -19.83 -4.85
CA VAL A 109 -16.52 -18.76 -4.46
C VAL A 109 -15.88 -17.88 -3.36
N GLY A 110 -15.28 -18.50 -2.35
CA GLY A 110 -14.56 -17.78 -1.31
C GLY A 110 -13.40 -16.95 -1.89
N ALA A 111 -12.61 -17.53 -2.78
CA ALA A 111 -11.49 -16.82 -3.42
C ALA A 111 -11.96 -15.60 -4.22
N VAL A 112 -13.07 -15.70 -4.99
CA VAL A 112 -13.63 -14.58 -5.74
C VAL A 112 -14.17 -13.49 -4.79
N VAL A 113 -14.93 -13.85 -3.76
CA VAL A 113 -15.48 -12.89 -2.80
C VAL A 113 -14.36 -12.20 -2.03
N GLY A 114 -13.34 -12.96 -1.61
CA GLY A 114 -12.14 -12.39 -1.00
C GLY A 114 -11.39 -11.46 -1.94
N ALA A 115 -11.21 -11.86 -3.21
CA ALA A 115 -10.57 -11.05 -4.23
C ALA A 115 -11.27 -9.68 -4.41
N VAL A 116 -12.60 -9.70 -4.49
CA VAL A 116 -13.39 -8.45 -4.61
C VAL A 116 -13.21 -7.58 -3.37
N TYR A 117 -13.36 -8.14 -2.17
CA TYR A 117 -13.20 -7.36 -0.94
C TYR A 117 -11.79 -6.78 -0.80
N LEU A 118 -10.75 -7.60 -0.98
CA LEU A 118 -9.36 -7.16 -0.85
C LEU A 118 -8.99 -6.12 -1.91
N ALA A 119 -9.48 -6.29 -3.12
CA ALA A 119 -9.26 -5.31 -4.18
C ALA A 119 -9.96 -3.98 -3.88
N VAL A 120 -11.22 -4.02 -3.43
CA VAL A 120 -12.00 -2.83 -3.08
C VAL A 120 -11.36 -2.05 -1.92
N ALA A 121 -11.01 -2.75 -0.83
CA ALA A 121 -10.61 -2.11 0.42
C ALA A 121 -9.12 -1.75 0.48
N PHE A 122 -8.25 -2.48 -0.24
CA PHE A 122 -6.78 -2.38 -0.07
C PHE A 122 -6.04 -2.24 -1.40
N LEU A 123 -6.10 -3.22 -2.31
CA LEU A 123 -5.21 -3.27 -3.46
C LEU A 123 -5.43 -2.11 -4.44
N ALA A 124 -6.68 -1.81 -4.78
CA ALA A 124 -7.02 -0.68 -5.64
C ALA A 124 -7.15 0.65 -4.87
N ALA A 125 -7.28 0.61 -3.55
CA ALA A 125 -7.33 1.79 -2.70
C ALA A 125 -5.95 2.45 -2.54
N CYS A 126 -4.88 1.66 -2.50
CA CYS A 126 -3.51 2.13 -2.30
C CYS A 126 -3.12 3.26 -3.28
N PRO A 127 -3.23 3.10 -4.61
CA PRO A 127 -2.92 4.18 -5.55
C PRO A 127 -3.77 5.45 -5.34
N VAL A 128 -4.98 5.31 -4.81
CA VAL A 128 -5.85 6.48 -4.53
C VAL A 128 -5.32 7.28 -3.34
N PHE A 129 -4.90 6.61 -2.25
CA PHE A 129 -4.24 7.29 -1.13
C PHE A 129 -2.98 8.02 -1.59
N GLU A 130 -2.17 7.39 -2.41
CA GLU A 130 -0.96 7.97 -2.97
C GLU A 130 -1.26 9.16 -3.89
N ALA A 131 -2.24 9.05 -4.78
CA ALA A 131 -2.63 10.12 -5.70
C ALA A 131 -3.20 11.34 -4.96
N VAL A 132 -4.02 11.15 -3.93
CA VAL A 132 -4.54 12.26 -3.11
C VAL A 132 -3.40 12.96 -2.38
N THR A 133 -2.50 12.19 -1.75
CA THR A 133 -1.32 12.74 -1.05
C THR A 133 -0.41 13.51 -2.01
N GLU A 134 -0.20 13.01 -3.22
CA GLU A 134 0.62 13.65 -4.23
C GLU A 134 -0.01 14.97 -4.69
N ARG A 135 -1.32 15.02 -4.92
CA ARG A 135 -2.04 16.27 -5.26
C ARG A 135 -1.97 17.30 -4.13
N LEU A 136 -2.15 16.85 -2.87
CA LEU A 136 -2.01 17.71 -1.70
C LEU A 136 -0.59 18.24 -1.56
N SER A 137 0.42 17.42 -1.84
CA SER A 137 1.83 17.82 -1.77
C SER A 137 2.17 18.96 -2.73
N ARG A 138 1.67 18.88 -3.97
CA ARG A 138 1.84 19.94 -4.97
C ARG A 138 1.12 21.22 -4.58
N ARG A 139 -0.11 21.09 -4.07
CA ARG A 139 -0.92 22.27 -3.72
C ARG A 139 -0.40 22.99 -2.48
N TYR A 140 0.04 22.24 -1.46
CA TYR A 140 0.42 22.78 -0.16
C TYR A 140 1.93 22.75 0.13
N SER A 141 2.74 22.65 -0.93
CA SER A 141 4.21 22.83 -0.89
C SER A 141 4.94 21.93 0.11
N PHE A 142 4.68 20.62 0.05
CA PHE A 142 5.49 19.63 0.75
C PHE A 142 5.98 18.51 -0.18
N GLU A 143 7.00 17.78 0.22
CA GLU A 143 7.58 16.69 -0.56
C GLU A 143 6.75 15.42 -0.44
N TYR A 144 6.17 14.95 -1.56
CA TYR A 144 5.38 13.71 -1.62
C TYR A 144 6.16 12.50 -1.09
N GLY A 145 7.43 12.32 -1.53
CA GLY A 145 8.24 11.18 -1.13
C GLY A 145 8.45 11.09 0.39
N GLN A 146 8.58 12.25 1.07
CA GLN A 146 8.68 12.29 2.53
C GLN A 146 7.38 11.89 3.21
N ALA A 147 6.23 12.31 2.68
CA ALA A 147 4.93 11.90 3.22
C ALA A 147 4.66 10.40 2.94
N ARG A 148 4.98 9.92 1.74
CA ARG A 148 4.83 8.51 1.35
C ARG A 148 5.71 7.57 2.18
N ALA A 149 6.90 7.99 2.56
CA ALA A 149 7.82 7.21 3.38
C ALA A 149 7.19 6.78 4.72
N TRP A 150 6.31 7.61 5.31
CA TRP A 150 5.58 7.23 6.53
C TRP A 150 4.70 5.99 6.35
N GLY A 151 4.26 5.69 5.13
CA GLY A 151 3.57 4.44 4.83
C GLY A 151 4.46 3.22 5.04
N SER A 152 5.69 3.23 4.51
CA SER A 152 6.66 2.15 4.73
C SER A 152 7.02 2.02 6.21
N PHE A 153 7.18 3.13 6.93
CA PHE A 153 7.38 3.09 8.38
C PHE A 153 6.19 2.44 9.11
N GLY A 154 4.96 2.83 8.77
CA GLY A 154 3.74 2.23 9.34
C GLY A 154 3.64 0.74 9.07
N TYR A 155 3.93 0.31 7.83
CA TYR A 155 3.97 -1.11 7.46
C TYR A 155 5.05 -1.87 8.25
N ALA A 156 6.26 -1.31 8.37
CA ALA A 156 7.36 -1.95 9.11
C ALA A 156 7.01 -2.21 10.58
N VAL A 157 6.43 -1.20 11.26
CA VAL A 157 5.95 -1.36 12.65
C VAL A 157 4.84 -2.41 12.72
N ALA A 158 3.91 -2.39 11.76
CA ALA A 158 2.82 -3.35 11.70
C ALA A 158 3.32 -4.79 11.48
N ALA A 159 4.26 -5.01 10.57
CA ALA A 159 4.85 -6.33 10.31
C ALA A 159 5.58 -6.90 11.54
N LEU A 160 6.30 -6.04 12.28
CA LEU A 160 6.91 -6.43 13.56
C LEU A 160 5.85 -6.91 14.57
N CYS A 161 4.79 -6.11 14.76
CA CYS A 161 3.70 -6.45 15.67
C CYS A 161 2.95 -7.72 15.21
N ALA A 162 2.77 -7.89 13.90
CA ALA A 162 2.08 -9.03 13.30
C ALA A 162 2.70 -10.36 13.70
N GLY A 163 4.04 -10.46 13.73
CA GLY A 163 4.75 -11.67 14.15
C GLY A 163 4.36 -12.13 15.56
N PHE A 164 4.27 -11.19 16.49
CA PHE A 164 3.86 -11.49 17.87
C PHE A 164 2.36 -11.78 17.98
N LEU A 165 1.52 -10.97 17.34
CA LEU A 165 0.07 -11.18 17.38
C LEU A 165 -0.34 -12.51 16.74
N PHE A 166 0.30 -12.88 15.64
CA PHE A 166 0.02 -14.12 14.92
C PHE A 166 0.31 -15.36 15.76
N THR A 167 1.41 -15.35 16.52
CA THR A 167 1.79 -16.45 17.42
C THR A 167 0.87 -16.57 18.63
N MET A 168 0.30 -15.44 19.12
CA MET A 168 -0.70 -15.45 20.20
C MET A 168 -2.05 -15.99 19.70
N ASN A 169 -2.59 -15.39 18.65
CA ASN A 169 -3.81 -15.83 17.95
C ASN A 169 -3.80 -15.26 16.53
N PRO A 170 -3.80 -16.11 15.50
CA PRO A 170 -3.74 -15.67 14.10
C PRO A 170 -4.85 -14.68 13.68
N ASN A 171 -6.02 -14.73 14.32
CA ASN A 171 -7.12 -13.81 14.00
C ASN A 171 -6.87 -12.39 14.52
N LEU A 172 -5.98 -12.19 15.50
CA LEU A 172 -5.69 -10.87 16.05
C LEU A 172 -5.13 -9.91 15.01
N ILE A 173 -4.39 -10.39 14.00
CA ILE A 173 -3.85 -9.53 12.94
C ILE A 173 -4.98 -8.82 12.17
N PHE A 174 -6.09 -9.50 11.88
CA PHE A 174 -7.24 -8.92 11.18
C PHE A 174 -8.02 -7.95 12.06
N TRP A 175 -8.26 -8.31 13.33
CA TRP A 175 -8.96 -7.44 14.28
C TRP A 175 -8.14 -6.19 14.62
N THR A 176 -6.81 -6.31 14.72
CA THR A 176 -5.93 -5.15 14.88
C THR A 176 -5.95 -4.27 13.64
N GLY A 177 -5.99 -4.86 12.43
CA GLY A 177 -6.21 -4.13 11.18
C GLY A 177 -7.50 -3.31 11.20
N SER A 178 -8.60 -3.89 11.67
CA SER A 178 -9.88 -3.17 11.88
C SER A 178 -9.75 -2.00 12.86
N ALA A 179 -9.05 -2.21 13.98
CA ALA A 179 -8.85 -1.16 14.97
C ALA A 179 -8.02 0.02 14.43
N VAL A 180 -6.93 -0.28 13.69
CA VAL A 180 -6.11 0.76 13.03
C VAL A 180 -6.93 1.52 11.99
N ALA A 181 -7.76 0.82 11.20
CA ALA A 181 -8.64 1.45 10.22
C ALA A 181 -9.70 2.35 10.88
N ALA A 182 -10.21 1.99 12.07
CA ALA A 182 -11.12 2.85 12.83
C ALA A 182 -10.41 4.15 13.28
N VAL A 183 -9.16 4.06 13.75
CA VAL A 183 -8.35 5.24 14.07
C VAL A 183 -8.11 6.07 12.80
N GLN A 184 -7.81 5.43 11.66
CA GLN A 184 -7.65 6.11 10.37
C GLN A 184 -8.91 6.88 9.98
N LEU A 185 -10.10 6.28 10.12
CA LEU A 185 -11.36 6.96 9.81
C LEU A 185 -11.56 8.18 10.72
N ILE A 186 -11.26 8.06 12.02
CA ILE A 186 -11.32 9.19 12.96
C ILE A 186 -10.41 10.32 12.50
N ILE A 187 -9.17 10.03 12.11
CA ILE A 187 -8.23 11.03 11.59
C ILE A 187 -8.75 11.68 10.29
N LEU A 188 -9.25 10.88 9.34
CA LEU A 188 -9.80 11.37 8.09
C LEU A 188 -11.04 12.28 8.26
N VAL A 189 -11.77 12.13 9.36
CA VAL A 189 -12.95 12.95 9.65
C VAL A 189 -12.59 14.18 10.48
N SER A 190 -11.70 14.04 11.47
CA SER A 190 -11.40 15.08 12.47
C SER A 190 -10.28 16.02 12.00
N MET A 191 -9.25 15.50 11.29
CA MET A 191 -8.11 16.29 10.84
C MET A 191 -8.27 16.73 9.39
N THR A 192 -8.97 17.83 9.17
CA THR A 192 -9.26 18.39 7.85
C THR A 192 -8.70 19.81 7.71
N PRO A 193 -7.36 19.99 7.64
CA PRO A 193 -6.75 21.32 7.49
C PRO A 193 -7.21 22.03 6.21
N GLU A 194 -7.73 21.30 5.24
CA GLU A 194 -8.29 21.84 3.98
C GLU A 194 -9.55 22.70 4.20
N ASN A 195 -10.23 22.52 5.32
CA ASN A 195 -11.43 23.28 5.68
C ASN A 195 -11.09 24.62 6.36
N ASP A 196 -9.84 24.84 6.77
CA ASP A 196 -9.40 26.10 7.38
C ASP A 196 -8.85 27.04 6.30
N ALA A 197 -9.61 28.10 6.03
CA ALA A 197 -9.24 29.10 5.03
C ALA A 197 -7.92 29.81 5.34
N SER A 198 -7.58 30.02 6.62
CA SER A 198 -6.36 30.66 7.04
C SER A 198 -5.12 29.79 6.78
N LEU A 199 -5.23 28.50 7.07
CA LEU A 199 -4.18 27.53 6.78
C LEU A 199 -4.02 27.33 5.26
N THR A 200 -5.13 27.21 4.54
CA THR A 200 -5.12 27.11 3.08
C THR A 200 -4.43 28.32 2.46
N ALA A 201 -4.81 29.55 2.82
CA ALA A 201 -4.19 30.76 2.30
C ALA A 201 -2.68 30.86 2.62
N LYS A 202 -2.25 30.32 3.75
CA LYS A 202 -0.83 30.36 4.18
C LYS A 202 0.06 29.37 3.42
N TYR A 203 -0.44 28.17 3.10
CA TYR A 203 0.38 27.08 2.55
C TYR A 203 0.09 26.80 1.07
N GLU A 204 -0.99 27.35 0.50
CA GLU A 204 -1.35 27.14 -0.89
C GLU A 204 -0.37 27.85 -1.84
N VAL A 205 0.16 27.08 -2.79
CA VAL A 205 1.02 27.60 -3.84
C VAL A 205 0.16 28.31 -4.88
N LYS A 206 0.30 29.63 -5.02
CA LYS A 206 -0.29 30.42 -6.11
C LYS A 206 0.46 30.11 -7.41
N SER A 207 0.22 28.96 -7.99
CA SER A 207 0.83 28.58 -9.26
C SER A 207 -0.25 28.44 -10.34
N GLU A 208 -0.12 29.20 -11.42
CA GLU A 208 -0.97 29.04 -12.61
C GLU A 208 -0.85 27.66 -13.26
N SER A 209 0.18 26.88 -12.88
CA SER A 209 0.39 25.52 -13.37
C SER A 209 -0.52 24.47 -12.73
N LEU A 210 -1.26 24.82 -11.67
CA LEU A 210 -2.29 23.95 -11.06
C LEU A 210 -3.65 24.02 -11.78
N LYS A 211 -3.68 24.44 -13.05
CA LYS A 211 -4.88 24.25 -13.88
C LYS A 211 -5.24 22.78 -13.80
N GLU A 212 -6.44 22.49 -13.29
CA GLU A 212 -7.00 21.14 -13.26
C GLU A 212 -6.76 20.52 -14.64
N SER A 213 -5.89 19.52 -14.69
CA SER A 213 -5.68 18.75 -15.91
C SER A 213 -7.05 18.15 -16.26
N LYS A 214 -7.55 18.46 -17.43
CA LYS A 214 -8.79 17.83 -17.92
C LYS A 214 -8.62 16.32 -17.76
N THR A 215 -9.61 15.68 -17.16
CA THR A 215 -9.63 14.23 -17.04
C THR A 215 -9.39 13.65 -18.44
N PRO A 216 -8.35 12.86 -18.68
CA PRO A 216 -8.06 12.34 -20.00
C PRO A 216 -9.24 11.52 -20.50
N SER A 217 -9.61 11.70 -21.76
CA SER A 217 -10.65 10.90 -22.38
C SER A 217 -10.19 9.44 -22.51
N PHE A 218 -11.13 8.49 -22.57
CA PHE A 218 -10.81 7.08 -22.77
C PHE A 218 -9.95 6.85 -24.04
N GLY A 219 -10.17 7.63 -25.09
CA GLY A 219 -9.35 7.60 -26.31
C GLY A 219 -7.91 8.05 -26.09
N GLU A 220 -7.67 9.05 -25.23
CA GLU A 220 -6.32 9.50 -24.86
C GLU A 220 -5.59 8.46 -24.01
N ILE A 221 -6.30 7.79 -23.08
CA ILE A 221 -5.75 6.69 -22.29
C ILE A 221 -5.30 5.54 -23.22
N ILE A 222 -6.14 5.12 -24.15
CA ILE A 222 -5.77 4.09 -25.15
C ILE A 222 -4.63 4.59 -26.04
N GLY A 223 -4.59 5.87 -26.36
CA GLY A 223 -3.51 6.49 -27.14
C GLY A 223 -2.13 6.30 -26.50
N VAL A 224 -2.03 6.29 -25.18
CA VAL A 224 -0.77 6.05 -24.45
C VAL A 224 -0.18 4.66 -24.76
N PHE A 225 -1.02 3.64 -24.94
CA PHE A 225 -0.57 2.29 -25.31
C PHE A 225 -0.03 2.17 -26.74
N LYS A 226 -0.17 3.21 -27.58
CA LYS A 226 0.46 3.26 -28.91
C LYS A 226 1.93 3.70 -28.84
N LEU A 227 2.40 4.22 -27.70
CA LEU A 227 3.79 4.67 -27.52
C LEU A 227 4.70 3.48 -27.22
N VAL A 228 5.75 3.33 -28.01
CA VAL A 228 6.74 2.24 -27.86
C VAL A 228 7.46 2.34 -26.51
N GLU A 229 7.70 3.53 -26.01
CA GLU A 229 8.33 3.80 -24.72
C GLU A 229 7.51 3.22 -23.56
N VAL A 230 6.19 3.27 -23.66
CA VAL A 230 5.29 2.68 -22.66
C VAL A 230 5.44 1.17 -22.63
N TRP A 231 5.51 0.52 -23.78
CA TRP A 231 5.73 -0.94 -23.85
C TRP A 231 7.10 -1.35 -23.33
N LYS A 232 8.16 -0.58 -23.61
CA LYS A 232 9.49 -0.82 -23.01
C LYS A 232 9.43 -0.75 -21.49
N MET A 233 8.71 0.24 -20.95
CA MET A 233 8.51 0.39 -19.50
C MET A 233 7.70 -0.77 -18.91
N ILE A 234 6.60 -1.18 -19.56
CA ILE A 234 5.78 -2.31 -19.14
C ILE A 234 6.61 -3.60 -19.10
N VAL A 235 7.35 -3.90 -20.17
CA VAL A 235 8.22 -5.09 -20.22
C VAL A 235 9.28 -5.03 -19.13
N PHE A 236 9.93 -3.88 -18.93
CA PHE A 236 10.92 -3.69 -17.87
C PHE A 236 10.33 -3.97 -16.48
N VAL A 237 9.16 -3.40 -16.17
CA VAL A 237 8.50 -3.61 -14.87
C VAL A 237 8.08 -5.07 -14.69
N ILE A 238 7.48 -5.70 -15.71
CA ILE A 238 7.08 -7.11 -15.64
C ILE A 238 8.31 -8.00 -15.40
N MET A 239 9.39 -7.80 -16.12
CA MET A 239 10.59 -8.65 -16.02
C MET A 239 11.36 -8.45 -14.71
N SER A 240 11.37 -7.24 -14.15
CA SER A 240 12.12 -6.95 -12.92
C SER A 240 11.28 -7.15 -11.64
N TRP A 241 10.01 -6.76 -11.66
CA TRP A 241 9.19 -6.67 -10.45
C TRP A 241 8.28 -7.88 -10.20
N THR A 242 7.72 -8.47 -11.26
CA THR A 242 6.70 -9.54 -11.08
C THR A 242 7.28 -10.77 -10.41
N PHE A 243 8.46 -11.22 -10.86
CA PHE A 243 9.12 -12.39 -10.28
C PHE A 243 9.47 -12.15 -8.79
N TYR A 244 10.07 -10.99 -8.49
CA TYR A 244 10.38 -10.61 -7.12
C TYR A 244 9.12 -10.62 -6.24
N THR A 245 8.06 -9.95 -6.68
CA THR A 245 6.82 -9.85 -5.90
C THR A 245 6.17 -11.23 -5.63
N VAL A 246 6.15 -12.12 -6.62
CA VAL A 246 5.61 -13.47 -6.45
C VAL A 246 6.48 -14.28 -5.48
N PHE A 247 7.79 -14.23 -5.63
CA PHE A 247 8.71 -14.92 -4.74
C PHE A 247 8.59 -14.40 -3.31
N ASP A 248 8.71 -13.09 -3.13
CA ASP A 248 8.71 -12.42 -1.83
C ASP A 248 7.38 -12.63 -1.07
N GLN A 249 6.24 -12.44 -1.73
CA GLN A 249 4.94 -12.47 -1.04
C GLN A 249 4.33 -13.87 -0.92
N GLN A 250 4.67 -14.82 -1.79
CA GLN A 250 3.97 -16.10 -1.86
C GLN A 250 4.86 -17.32 -1.55
N MET A 251 6.16 -17.21 -1.72
CA MET A 251 7.07 -18.36 -1.54
C MET A 251 8.03 -18.17 -0.37
N PHE A 252 8.63 -17.01 -0.26
CA PHE A 252 9.68 -16.73 0.71
C PHE A 252 9.21 -16.83 2.18
N PRO A 253 8.01 -16.36 2.58
CA PRO A 253 7.56 -16.44 3.96
C PRO A 253 7.52 -17.86 4.50
N GLU A 254 6.96 -18.80 3.73
CA GLU A 254 6.90 -20.21 4.11
C GLU A 254 8.29 -20.87 4.08
N PHE A 255 9.08 -20.59 3.04
CA PHE A 255 10.45 -21.09 2.95
C PHE A 255 11.28 -20.67 4.15
N PHE A 256 11.28 -19.39 4.50
CA PHE A 256 12.07 -18.85 5.62
C PHE A 256 11.67 -19.46 6.96
N THR A 257 10.38 -19.60 7.23
CA THR A 257 9.91 -20.13 8.52
C THR A 257 10.29 -21.59 8.75
N ARG A 258 10.57 -22.36 7.70
CA ARG A 258 10.99 -23.78 7.81
C ARG A 258 12.40 -23.99 8.39
N PHE A 259 13.25 -22.96 8.44
CA PHE A 259 14.61 -23.07 9.01
C PHE A 259 14.65 -23.02 10.53
N PHE A 260 13.53 -22.78 11.19
CA PHE A 260 13.45 -22.64 12.64
C PHE A 260 12.94 -23.92 13.30
N ALA A 261 13.41 -24.15 14.55
CA ALA A 261 13.07 -25.34 15.29
C ALA A 261 11.57 -25.46 15.63
N THR A 262 10.88 -24.32 15.78
CA THR A 262 9.44 -24.27 16.01
C THR A 262 8.76 -23.32 15.06
N PRO A 263 7.51 -23.58 14.65
CA PRO A 263 6.74 -22.67 13.78
C PRO A 263 6.63 -21.26 14.36
N GLU A 264 6.44 -21.14 15.67
CA GLU A 264 6.29 -19.87 16.37
C GLU A 264 7.56 -19.02 16.28
N ALA A 265 8.74 -19.64 16.51
CA ALA A 265 10.02 -18.96 16.36
C ALA A 265 10.25 -18.48 14.91
N GLY A 266 9.90 -19.32 13.95
CA GLY A 266 9.96 -18.96 12.52
C GLY A 266 9.05 -17.79 12.15
N GLN A 267 7.83 -17.79 12.64
CA GLN A 267 6.86 -16.72 12.39
C GLN A 267 7.30 -15.39 13.03
N GLN A 268 7.78 -15.40 14.27
CA GLN A 268 8.32 -14.20 14.93
C GLN A 268 9.54 -13.66 14.19
N ALA A 269 10.48 -14.54 13.83
CA ALA A 269 11.67 -14.16 13.06
C ALA A 269 11.31 -13.57 11.69
N TYR A 270 10.30 -14.13 11.01
CA TYR A 270 9.81 -13.58 9.76
C TYR A 270 9.21 -12.17 9.93
N GLY A 271 8.41 -11.95 10.98
CA GLY A 271 7.87 -10.61 11.28
C GLY A 271 8.99 -9.57 11.52
N VAL A 272 10.06 -9.96 12.23
CA VAL A 272 11.23 -9.11 12.43
C VAL A 272 11.95 -8.84 11.11
N LEU A 273 12.18 -9.87 10.29
CA LEU A 273 12.87 -9.73 9.00
C LEU A 273 12.09 -8.82 8.06
N ASN A 274 10.79 -9.05 7.90
CA ASN A 274 9.92 -8.23 7.06
C ASN A 274 9.86 -6.77 7.56
N SER A 275 9.85 -6.58 8.87
CA SER A 275 9.93 -5.23 9.45
C SER A 275 11.24 -4.53 9.11
N ILE A 276 12.38 -5.22 9.19
CA ILE A 276 13.70 -4.67 8.84
C ILE A 276 13.73 -4.31 7.35
N GLU A 277 13.25 -5.19 6.48
CA GLU A 277 13.19 -4.97 5.03
C GLU A 277 12.42 -3.69 4.69
N VAL A 278 11.21 -3.56 5.20
CA VAL A 278 10.37 -2.38 4.92
C VAL A 278 10.88 -1.12 5.62
N PHE A 279 11.55 -1.27 6.77
CA PHE A 279 12.24 -0.14 7.41
C PHE A 279 13.43 0.34 6.58
N LEU A 280 14.17 -0.56 5.94
CA LEU A 280 15.21 -0.19 4.98
C LEU A 280 14.62 0.51 3.76
N GLU A 281 13.46 0.07 3.27
CA GLU A 281 12.70 0.78 2.21
C GLU A 281 12.39 2.22 2.62
N PHE A 282 11.90 2.42 3.85
CA PHE A 282 11.65 3.76 4.40
C PHE A 282 12.91 4.65 4.36
N LEU A 283 14.06 4.11 4.76
CA LEU A 283 15.33 4.84 4.70
C LEU A 283 15.74 5.15 3.25
N MET A 284 15.57 4.18 2.35
CA MET A 284 15.93 4.33 0.94
C MET A 284 15.03 5.35 0.22
N MET A 285 13.76 5.49 0.59
CA MET A 285 12.89 6.56 0.07
C MET A 285 13.46 7.95 0.35
N GLY A 286 14.18 8.14 1.46
CA GLY A 286 14.89 9.37 1.75
C GLY A 286 16.21 9.54 0.99
N LEU A 287 16.91 8.44 0.70
CA LEU A 287 18.24 8.42 0.07
C LEU A 287 18.18 8.45 -1.46
N VAL A 288 17.22 7.75 -2.06
CA VAL A 288 17.11 7.63 -3.53
C VAL A 288 17.02 8.99 -4.23
N PRO A 289 16.24 9.99 -3.79
CA PRO A 289 16.22 11.31 -4.43
C PRO A 289 17.59 12.00 -4.43
N ILE A 290 18.38 11.83 -3.36
CA ILE A 290 19.72 12.37 -3.24
C ILE A 290 20.66 11.69 -4.23
N LEU A 291 20.57 10.37 -4.30
CA LEU A 291 21.36 9.55 -5.23
C LEU A 291 21.04 9.92 -6.69
N MET A 292 19.75 10.01 -7.03
CA MET A 292 19.30 10.39 -8.38
C MET A 292 19.78 11.79 -8.80
N ARG A 293 19.86 12.75 -7.88
CA ARG A 293 20.44 14.08 -8.16
C ARG A 293 21.94 14.01 -8.44
N ARG A 294 22.67 13.06 -7.84
CA ARG A 294 24.12 12.92 -7.99
C ARG A 294 24.54 12.13 -9.25
N ILE A 295 23.92 10.99 -9.48
CA ILE A 295 24.34 10.07 -10.55
C ILE A 295 23.40 10.05 -11.76
N GLY A 296 22.25 10.71 -11.64
CA GLY A 296 21.19 10.74 -12.64
C GLY A 296 20.27 9.52 -12.60
N VAL A 297 19.05 9.67 -13.13
CA VAL A 297 17.97 8.67 -13.07
C VAL A 297 18.38 7.34 -13.71
N ARG A 298 18.99 7.39 -14.91
CA ARG A 298 19.40 6.18 -15.67
C ARG A 298 20.38 5.31 -14.88
N LYS A 299 21.42 5.91 -14.28
CA LYS A 299 22.42 5.16 -13.49
C LYS A 299 21.82 4.65 -12.17
N ALA A 300 20.91 5.40 -11.55
CA ALA A 300 20.21 4.94 -10.34
C ALA A 300 19.34 3.71 -10.63
N ILE A 301 18.59 3.68 -11.75
CA ILE A 301 17.82 2.50 -12.18
C ILE A 301 18.75 1.30 -12.45
N LEU A 302 19.84 1.50 -13.18
CA LEU A 302 20.79 0.42 -13.45
C LEU A 302 21.43 -0.14 -12.18
N LEU A 303 21.73 0.72 -11.20
CA LEU A 303 22.23 0.30 -9.89
C LEU A 303 21.16 -0.54 -9.15
N GLY A 304 19.89 -0.10 -9.14
CA GLY A 304 18.79 -0.88 -8.57
C GLY A 304 18.66 -2.25 -9.21
N CYS A 305 18.70 -2.35 -10.55
CA CYS A 305 18.68 -3.62 -11.26
C CYS A 305 19.88 -4.52 -10.90
N ALA A 306 21.08 -3.94 -10.79
CA ALA A 306 22.26 -4.69 -10.40
C ALA A 306 22.16 -5.29 -8.99
N ILE A 307 21.59 -4.53 -8.04
CA ILE A 307 21.34 -5.01 -6.66
C ILE A 307 20.30 -6.15 -6.64
N MET A 308 19.32 -6.15 -7.54
CA MET A 308 18.33 -7.23 -7.63
C MET A 308 18.87 -8.55 -8.19
N ILE A 309 20.04 -8.55 -8.83
CA ILE A 309 20.68 -9.75 -9.42
C ILE A 309 21.59 -10.47 -8.39
N VAL A 310 22.07 -9.76 -7.38
CA VAL A 310 22.96 -10.26 -6.32
C VAL A 310 22.15 -10.81 -5.14
#